data_88f9df6625de4fbb9eddd05d7e53e41a
#
_entry.id   88f9df6625de4fbb9eddd05d7e53e41a
#
_cell.length_a   1.000
_cell.length_b   1.000
_cell.length_c   1.000
_cell.angle_alpha   90.00
_cell.angle_beta   90.00
_cell.angle_gamma   90.00
#
_symmetry.space_group_name_H-M   'P 1'
#
loop_
_entity.id
_entity.type
_entity.pdbx_description
1 polymer ?
#
loop_
_entity_poly.entity_id
_entity_poly.type
_entity_poly.pdbx_seq_one_letter_code
_entity_poly.pdbx_strand_id
1 'polypeptide(L)'
;MITKRISTETILANLKRKVDAREPIMISSAGSGLVAKLQEAAGTDCINTFSGARLRANGMGTMSMMWPILDSNRQTLNYTREDIMPALDGKAFVCACLNANDPLKDMHMVLQECKDMGVNAASNIGPSVSYVDKDSEIFKVMSSAGITIDNEIEMLKYAREEMNMVSVGLGFTLEDSIRICGEAKPHIFCFHAGTTQGGLKGYSGGMTLEETAAVTEEAYAKCREVHPDVILVAHGAALEKPEDAQYILDNTSGHGFWTGSSTERLPVEQAVSKAAKDFADLRFSK
;
A
#
# COMPACT_ATOMS: atom_id res chain seq x y z
N MET A 1 0.46 -8.97 -26.41
CA MET A 1 -0.74 -9.13 -25.54
C MET A 1 -1.27 -7.73 -25.23
N ILE A 2 -2.56 -7.48 -25.32
CA ILE A 2 -3.15 -6.18 -24.96
C ILE A 2 -3.53 -6.27 -23.48
N THR A 3 -2.92 -5.44 -22.65
CA THR A 3 -3.24 -5.38 -21.22
C THR A 3 -4.65 -4.84 -21.03
N LYS A 4 -5.48 -5.54 -20.29
CA LYS A 4 -6.82 -5.06 -19.91
C LYS A 4 -6.67 -3.91 -18.91
N ARG A 5 -7.32 -2.79 -19.22
CA ARG A 5 -7.30 -1.59 -18.37
C ARG A 5 -8.69 -1.38 -17.78
N ILE A 6 -8.74 -1.12 -16.48
CA ILE A 6 -9.99 -0.78 -15.80
C ILE A 6 -10.06 0.73 -15.71
N SER A 7 -11.16 1.34 -16.16
CA SER A 7 -11.30 2.80 -16.06
C SER A 7 -11.50 3.24 -14.60
N THR A 8 -11.15 4.48 -14.30
CA THR A 8 -11.33 5.08 -12.97
C THR A 8 -12.79 5.02 -12.53
N GLU A 9 -13.73 5.29 -13.44
CA GLU A 9 -15.17 5.23 -13.17
C GLU A 9 -15.61 3.82 -12.78
N THR A 10 -15.11 2.80 -13.48
CA THR A 10 -15.39 1.40 -13.17
C THR A 10 -14.83 1.01 -11.80
N ILE A 11 -13.61 1.45 -11.48
CA ILE A 11 -12.99 1.21 -10.17
C ILE A 11 -13.88 1.82 -9.06
N LEU A 12 -14.21 3.10 -9.19
CA LEU A 12 -15.01 3.82 -8.18
C LEU A 12 -16.41 3.22 -8.01
N ALA A 13 -17.05 2.82 -9.11
CA ALA A 13 -18.35 2.14 -9.07
C ALA A 13 -18.27 0.79 -8.32
N ASN A 14 -17.23 0.00 -8.58
CA ASN A 14 -17.02 -1.28 -7.88
C ASN A 14 -16.75 -1.09 -6.39
N LEU A 15 -15.93 -0.11 -6.03
CA LEU A 15 -15.63 0.21 -4.63
C LEU A 15 -16.90 0.65 -3.90
N LYS A 16 -17.68 1.55 -4.51
CA LYS A 16 -18.98 1.98 -3.94
C LYS A 16 -19.93 0.81 -3.76
N ARG A 17 -20.07 -0.06 -4.75
CA ARG A 17 -20.91 -1.26 -4.63
C ARG A 17 -20.53 -2.11 -3.42
N LYS A 18 -19.22 -2.32 -3.20
CA LYS A 18 -18.74 -3.10 -2.05
C LYS A 18 -19.06 -2.42 -0.72
N VAL A 19 -18.82 -1.11 -0.63
CA VAL A 19 -19.18 -0.33 0.57
C VAL A 19 -20.68 -0.44 0.86
N ASP A 20 -21.52 -0.23 -0.15
CA ASP A 20 -22.99 -0.31 -0.02
C ASP A 20 -23.45 -1.73 0.39
N ALA A 21 -22.76 -2.78 -0.09
CA ALA A 21 -23.04 -4.18 0.22
C ALA A 21 -22.38 -4.67 1.52
N ARG A 22 -21.57 -3.84 2.20
CA ARG A 22 -20.72 -4.22 3.34
C ARG A 22 -19.76 -5.37 3.02
N GLU A 23 -19.29 -5.44 1.79
CA GLU A 23 -18.24 -6.35 1.36
C GLU A 23 -16.87 -5.68 1.60
N PRO A 24 -15.91 -6.33 2.28
CA PRO A 24 -14.62 -5.70 2.56
C PRO A 24 -13.84 -5.42 1.26
N ILE A 25 -13.23 -4.25 1.21
CA ILE A 25 -12.27 -3.89 0.16
C ILE A 25 -10.91 -4.43 0.55
N MET A 26 -10.28 -5.18 -0.35
CA MET A 26 -8.96 -5.75 -0.14
C MET A 26 -7.93 -5.12 -1.07
N ILE A 27 -6.94 -4.45 -0.49
CA ILE A 27 -5.75 -3.99 -1.20
C ILE A 27 -4.59 -4.92 -0.84
N SER A 28 -3.83 -5.39 -1.81
CA SER A 28 -2.67 -6.27 -1.57
C SER A 28 -1.42 -5.74 -2.24
N SER A 29 -0.32 -5.73 -1.51
CA SER A 29 0.98 -5.38 -2.09
C SER A 29 1.58 -6.59 -2.82
N ALA A 30 2.19 -6.34 -3.98
CA ALA A 30 2.92 -7.37 -4.73
C ALA A 30 4.27 -6.85 -5.24
N GLY A 31 5.35 -7.56 -4.93
CA GLY A 31 6.71 -7.27 -5.42
C GLY A 31 7.11 -8.09 -6.65
N SER A 32 6.23 -9.00 -7.12
CA SER A 32 6.46 -9.81 -8.31
C SER A 32 5.16 -10.15 -9.03
N GLY A 33 5.25 -10.39 -10.35
CA GLY A 33 4.09 -10.76 -11.17
C GLY A 33 3.43 -12.07 -10.72
N LEU A 34 4.19 -13.05 -10.25
CA LEU A 34 3.61 -14.30 -9.74
C LEU A 34 2.68 -14.04 -8.55
N VAL A 35 3.13 -13.26 -7.58
CA VAL A 35 2.32 -12.91 -6.39
C VAL A 35 1.09 -12.11 -6.80
N ALA A 36 1.26 -11.09 -7.63
CA ALA A 36 0.14 -10.27 -8.13
C ALA A 36 -0.94 -11.11 -8.83
N LYS A 37 -0.52 -12.04 -9.70
CA LYS A 37 -1.43 -12.96 -10.39
C LYS A 37 -2.23 -13.83 -9.43
N LEU A 38 -1.59 -14.37 -8.39
CA LEU A 38 -2.25 -15.21 -7.40
C LEU A 38 -3.22 -14.38 -6.53
N GLN A 39 -2.83 -13.16 -6.14
CA GLN A 39 -3.69 -12.25 -5.38
C GLN A 39 -4.92 -11.83 -6.20
N GLU A 40 -4.76 -11.48 -7.47
CA GLU A 40 -5.89 -11.15 -8.35
C GLU A 40 -6.82 -12.35 -8.52
N ALA A 41 -6.29 -13.56 -8.73
CA ALA A 41 -7.07 -14.78 -8.86
C ALA A 41 -7.85 -15.13 -7.58
N ALA A 42 -7.32 -14.74 -6.42
CA ALA A 42 -7.96 -14.89 -5.12
C ALA A 42 -9.04 -13.83 -4.82
N GLY A 43 -9.21 -12.79 -5.67
CA GLY A 43 -10.27 -11.78 -5.51
C GLY A 43 -9.83 -10.48 -4.85
N THR A 44 -8.53 -10.18 -4.81
CA THR A 44 -8.04 -8.86 -4.39
C THR A 44 -8.59 -7.76 -5.31
N ASP A 45 -9.06 -6.66 -4.75
CA ASP A 45 -9.61 -5.53 -5.51
C ASP A 45 -8.50 -4.66 -6.12
N CYS A 46 -7.42 -4.47 -5.40
CA CYS A 46 -6.30 -3.61 -5.80
C CYS A 46 -4.95 -4.29 -5.58
N ILE A 47 -4.13 -4.32 -6.61
CA ILE A 47 -2.70 -4.66 -6.50
C ILE A 47 -1.90 -3.38 -6.35
N ASN A 48 -1.27 -3.23 -5.21
CA ASN A 48 -0.43 -2.08 -4.93
C ASN A 48 1.03 -2.40 -5.20
N THR A 49 1.72 -1.46 -5.85
CA THR A 49 3.13 -1.59 -6.23
C THR A 49 3.96 -0.46 -5.62
N PHE A 50 5.08 -0.80 -4.98
CA PHE A 50 6.03 0.16 -4.41
C PHE A 50 7.40 -0.48 -4.18
N SER A 51 8.43 0.33 -4.08
CA SER A 51 9.80 -0.15 -3.91
C SER A 51 9.99 -1.10 -2.73
N GLY A 52 9.28 -0.88 -1.62
CA GLY A 52 9.30 -1.77 -0.45
C GLY A 52 8.77 -3.18 -0.74
N ALA A 53 7.75 -3.34 -1.59
CA ALA A 53 7.28 -4.65 -2.02
C ALA A 53 8.34 -5.36 -2.87
N ARG A 54 8.96 -4.63 -3.81
CA ARG A 54 10.07 -5.18 -4.61
C ARG A 54 11.26 -5.59 -3.76
N LEU A 55 11.61 -4.81 -2.74
CA LEU A 55 12.66 -5.17 -1.79
C LEU A 55 12.33 -6.46 -1.02
N ARG A 56 11.06 -6.64 -0.59
CA ARG A 56 10.60 -7.89 0.04
C ARG A 56 10.74 -9.09 -0.89
N ALA A 57 10.36 -8.95 -2.16
CA ALA A 57 10.51 -10.01 -3.16
C ALA A 57 11.97 -10.41 -3.38
N ASN A 58 12.91 -9.48 -3.12
CA ASN A 58 14.35 -9.73 -3.14
C ASN A 58 14.92 -10.23 -1.78
N GLY A 59 14.07 -10.54 -0.81
CA GLY A 59 14.48 -11.01 0.51
C GLY A 59 14.92 -9.93 1.50
N MET A 60 14.67 -8.64 1.20
CA MET A 60 15.05 -7.50 2.04
C MET A 60 13.89 -7.04 2.93
N GLY A 61 14.19 -6.26 3.96
CA GLY A 61 13.15 -5.63 4.79
C GLY A 61 12.46 -4.48 4.05
N THR A 62 11.16 -4.31 4.26
CA THR A 62 10.37 -3.23 3.64
C THR A 62 10.96 -1.84 3.90
N MET A 63 11.38 -1.57 5.13
CA MET A 63 11.88 -0.26 5.56
C MET A 63 13.22 0.12 4.92
N SER A 64 13.91 -0.81 4.24
CA SER A 64 15.07 -0.48 3.42
C SER A 64 14.75 0.54 2.33
N MET A 65 13.47 0.71 1.96
CA MET A 65 13.03 1.72 1.00
C MET A 65 13.22 3.17 1.49
N MET A 66 13.29 3.38 2.81
CA MET A 66 13.48 4.70 3.42
C MET A 66 14.91 5.19 3.31
N TRP A 67 15.85 4.31 2.98
CA TRP A 67 17.25 4.65 2.85
C TRP A 67 17.60 4.99 1.40
N PRO A 68 18.48 5.93 1.12
CA PRO A 68 18.78 6.37 -0.25
C PRO A 68 19.67 5.35 -1.02
N ILE A 69 19.21 4.11 -1.09
CA ILE A 69 19.92 3.00 -1.76
C ILE A 69 19.43 2.73 -3.19
N LEU A 70 18.32 3.37 -3.58
CA LEU A 70 17.71 3.18 -4.89
C LEU A 70 16.82 4.38 -5.28
N ASP A 71 16.58 4.53 -6.58
CA ASP A 71 15.51 5.39 -7.10
C ASP A 71 14.15 4.66 -6.92
N SER A 72 13.43 5.03 -5.87
CA SER A 72 12.18 4.38 -5.46
C SER A 72 11.11 4.45 -6.56
N ASN A 73 10.93 5.62 -7.19
CA ASN A 73 9.95 5.81 -8.25
C ASN A 73 10.31 4.97 -9.49
N ARG A 74 11.56 5.04 -9.94
CA ARG A 74 12.02 4.26 -11.09
C ARG A 74 11.88 2.75 -10.85
N GLN A 75 12.23 2.26 -9.67
CA GLN A 75 12.07 0.87 -9.33
C GLN A 75 10.58 0.47 -9.37
N THR A 76 9.71 1.28 -8.77
CA THR A 76 8.25 1.02 -8.77
C THR A 76 7.70 0.96 -10.20
N LEU A 77 8.00 1.95 -11.03
CA LEU A 77 7.51 2.01 -12.41
C LEU A 77 8.03 0.85 -13.26
N ASN A 78 9.32 0.52 -13.17
CA ASN A 78 9.93 -0.52 -13.99
C ASN A 78 9.29 -1.89 -13.71
N TYR A 79 9.26 -2.35 -12.45
CA TYR A 79 8.70 -3.66 -12.18
C TYR A 79 7.17 -3.71 -12.33
N THR A 80 6.49 -2.58 -12.14
CA THR A 80 5.05 -2.50 -12.44
C THR A 80 4.82 -2.77 -13.93
N ARG A 81 5.61 -2.14 -14.80
CA ARG A 81 5.52 -2.33 -16.26
C ARG A 81 5.91 -3.74 -16.71
N GLU A 82 7.01 -4.27 -16.16
CA GLU A 82 7.67 -5.47 -16.67
C GLU A 82 7.16 -6.75 -16.02
N ASP A 83 6.81 -6.72 -14.73
CA ASP A 83 6.41 -7.91 -13.99
C ASP A 83 4.89 -7.93 -13.69
N ILE A 84 4.34 -6.81 -13.19
CA ILE A 84 2.98 -6.80 -12.64
C ILE A 84 1.92 -6.73 -13.74
N MET A 85 1.96 -5.67 -14.57
CA MET A 85 0.94 -5.44 -15.58
C MET A 85 0.78 -6.61 -16.57
N PRO A 86 1.86 -7.28 -17.03
CA PRO A 86 1.73 -8.43 -17.90
C PRO A 86 1.14 -9.68 -17.22
N ALA A 87 1.23 -9.78 -15.91
CA ALA A 87 0.77 -10.94 -15.13
C ALA A 87 -0.73 -10.91 -14.80
N LEU A 88 -1.37 -9.74 -14.87
CA LEU A 88 -2.76 -9.53 -14.45
C LEU A 88 -3.75 -9.77 -15.61
N ASP A 89 -4.93 -10.26 -15.25
CA ASP A 89 -6.08 -10.44 -16.15
C ASP A 89 -6.97 -9.20 -16.25
N GLY A 90 -6.70 -8.16 -15.45
CA GLY A 90 -7.46 -6.91 -15.38
C GLY A 90 -8.77 -7.03 -14.58
N LYS A 91 -8.77 -7.86 -13.53
CA LYS A 91 -9.85 -7.96 -12.54
C LYS A 91 -9.59 -7.04 -11.35
N ALA A 92 -8.33 -6.95 -10.90
CA ALA A 92 -7.88 -6.00 -9.90
C ALA A 92 -7.34 -4.73 -10.58
N PHE A 93 -7.59 -3.57 -10.00
CA PHE A 93 -6.89 -2.35 -10.42
C PHE A 93 -5.50 -2.27 -9.81
N VAL A 94 -4.59 -1.52 -10.46
CA VAL A 94 -3.22 -1.34 -9.97
C VAL A 94 -3.07 0.06 -9.42
N CYS A 95 -2.49 0.15 -8.22
CA CYS A 95 -2.13 1.40 -7.54
C CYS A 95 -0.61 1.52 -7.47
N ALA A 96 -0.03 2.52 -8.13
CA ALA A 96 1.37 2.86 -7.99
C ALA A 96 1.60 3.73 -6.76
N CYS A 97 2.48 3.29 -5.88
CA CYS A 97 2.82 4.01 -4.67
C CYS A 97 4.16 4.71 -4.87
N LEU A 98 4.11 6.04 -4.80
CA LEU A 98 5.15 6.92 -5.28
C LEU A 98 5.79 7.72 -4.15
N ASN A 99 7.06 8.04 -4.30
CA ASN A 99 7.76 9.02 -3.48
C ASN A 99 7.53 10.42 -4.06
N ALA A 100 6.59 11.16 -3.49
CA ALA A 100 6.28 12.53 -3.90
C ALA A 100 7.38 13.54 -3.56
N ASN A 101 8.27 13.18 -2.65
CA ASN A 101 9.39 14.01 -2.19
C ASN A 101 10.70 13.75 -2.97
N ASP A 102 10.64 13.08 -4.12
CA ASP A 102 11.81 12.86 -4.96
C ASP A 102 12.20 14.16 -5.68
N PRO A 103 13.33 14.83 -5.31
CA PRO A 103 13.67 16.14 -5.86
C PRO A 103 14.16 16.07 -7.31
N LEU A 104 14.36 14.86 -7.84
CA LEU A 104 14.84 14.63 -9.21
C LEU A 104 13.72 14.25 -10.17
N LYS A 105 12.46 14.24 -9.71
CA LYS A 105 11.32 13.83 -10.50
C LYS A 105 10.24 14.90 -10.53
N ASP A 106 9.71 15.13 -11.72
CA ASP A 106 8.44 15.82 -11.89
C ASP A 106 7.30 14.82 -11.70
N MET A 107 6.50 14.97 -10.63
CA MET A 107 5.41 14.06 -10.32
C MET A 107 4.31 14.06 -11.39
N HIS A 108 4.12 15.14 -12.14
CA HIS A 108 3.21 15.16 -13.29
C HIS A 108 3.64 14.13 -14.34
N MET A 109 4.94 14.07 -14.66
CA MET A 109 5.49 13.10 -15.59
C MET A 109 5.42 11.67 -15.06
N VAL A 110 5.69 11.47 -13.78
CA VAL A 110 5.60 10.15 -13.12
C VAL A 110 4.17 9.62 -13.16
N LEU A 111 3.18 10.45 -12.84
CA LEU A 111 1.76 10.07 -12.89
C LEU A 111 1.29 9.82 -14.33
N GLN A 112 1.78 10.60 -15.30
CA GLN A 112 1.49 10.34 -16.72
C GLN A 112 2.04 8.99 -17.16
N GLU A 113 3.27 8.65 -16.77
CA GLU A 113 3.86 7.33 -17.05
C GLU A 113 3.04 6.19 -16.44
N CYS A 114 2.49 6.37 -15.23
CA CYS A 114 1.54 5.42 -14.64
C CYS A 114 0.29 5.22 -15.52
N LYS A 115 -0.33 6.30 -15.97
CA LYS A 115 -1.51 6.23 -16.85
C LYS A 115 -1.20 5.54 -18.18
N ASP A 116 -0.06 5.83 -18.78
CA ASP A 116 0.35 5.25 -20.04
C ASP A 116 0.53 3.72 -19.94
N MET A 117 0.95 3.23 -18.78
CA MET A 117 1.00 1.80 -18.46
C MET A 117 -0.38 1.18 -18.20
N GLY A 118 -1.41 1.99 -17.97
CA GLY A 118 -2.75 1.52 -17.58
C GLY A 118 -2.96 1.42 -16.07
N VAL A 119 -2.09 2.04 -15.29
CA VAL A 119 -2.22 2.19 -13.84
C VAL A 119 -3.11 3.41 -13.57
N ASN A 120 -4.29 3.20 -12.98
CA ASN A 120 -5.28 4.25 -12.76
C ASN A 120 -5.48 4.61 -11.27
N ALA A 121 -4.53 4.25 -10.42
CA ALA A 121 -4.51 4.67 -9.02
C ALA A 121 -3.10 5.04 -8.59
N ALA A 122 -3.00 6.05 -7.71
CA ALA A 122 -1.75 6.49 -7.12
C ALA A 122 -1.87 6.67 -5.61
N SER A 123 -0.77 6.41 -4.89
CA SER A 123 -0.67 6.55 -3.45
C SER A 123 0.68 7.13 -3.03
N ASN A 124 0.73 7.74 -1.86
CA ASN A 124 1.93 8.30 -1.23
C ASN A 124 2.72 7.29 -0.36
N ILE A 125 2.42 5.98 -0.42
CA ILE A 125 3.14 4.96 0.39
C ILE A 125 4.54 4.60 -0.13
N GLY A 126 5.11 5.32 -1.08
CA GLY A 126 6.55 5.30 -1.35
C GLY A 126 7.33 5.64 -0.06
N PRO A 127 8.61 5.98 -0.10
CA PRO A 127 9.23 6.66 1.03
C PRO A 127 8.41 7.89 1.40
N SER A 128 7.74 7.86 2.56
CA SER A 128 6.88 8.94 3.04
C SER A 128 7.53 9.64 4.22
N VAL A 129 7.43 10.96 4.27
CA VAL A 129 7.92 11.77 5.38
C VAL A 129 7.13 11.51 6.67
N SER A 130 5.91 11.02 6.55
CA SER A 130 5.06 10.64 7.70
C SER A 130 5.61 9.48 8.54
N TYR A 131 6.59 8.73 8.04
CA TYR A 131 7.34 7.73 8.81
C TYR A 131 8.35 8.34 9.80
N VAL A 132 8.70 9.62 9.63
CA VAL A 132 9.77 10.25 10.42
C VAL A 132 9.15 10.98 11.60
N ASP A 133 9.70 10.75 12.78
CA ASP A 133 9.31 11.47 13.99
C ASP A 133 9.47 12.98 13.80
N LYS A 134 8.36 13.71 13.93
CA LYS A 134 8.28 15.16 13.70
C LYS A 134 9.10 15.99 14.69
N ASP A 135 9.36 15.46 15.88
CA ASP A 135 10.17 16.11 16.92
C ASP A 135 11.67 15.90 16.69
N SER A 136 12.04 14.99 15.80
CA SER A 136 13.44 14.68 15.50
C SER A 136 14.17 15.79 14.72
N GLU A 137 15.48 15.95 14.96
CA GLU A 137 16.30 16.89 14.19
C GLU A 137 16.35 16.52 12.70
N ILE A 138 16.31 15.23 12.37
CA ILE A 138 16.29 14.80 10.97
C ILE A 138 15.04 15.27 10.25
N PHE A 139 13.87 15.24 10.88
CA PHE A 139 12.64 15.76 10.31
C PHE A 139 12.72 17.26 10.02
N LYS A 140 13.26 18.05 10.96
CA LYS A 140 13.45 19.50 10.80
C LYS A 140 14.37 19.82 9.60
N VAL A 141 15.48 19.07 9.48
CA VAL A 141 16.43 19.22 8.37
C VAL A 141 15.76 18.82 7.04
N MET A 142 15.05 17.71 6.99
CA MET A 142 14.30 17.29 5.79
C MET A 142 13.26 18.33 5.37
N SER A 143 12.50 18.85 6.32
CA SER A 143 11.48 19.87 6.05
C SER A 143 12.11 21.18 5.52
N SER A 144 13.26 21.60 6.07
CA SER A 144 13.98 22.78 5.57
C SER A 144 14.55 22.58 4.15
N ALA A 145 14.73 21.33 3.73
CA ALA A 145 15.12 20.97 2.37
C ALA A 145 13.91 20.77 1.42
N GLY A 146 12.69 21.07 1.88
CA GLY A 146 11.47 20.94 1.07
C GLY A 146 10.90 19.52 1.01
N ILE A 147 11.37 18.60 1.87
CA ILE A 147 10.82 17.24 1.99
C ILE A 147 9.72 17.28 3.04
N THR A 148 8.45 17.35 2.58
CA THR A 148 7.30 17.63 3.43
C THR A 148 6.09 16.78 3.05
N ILE A 149 5.12 16.71 3.96
CA ILE A 149 3.82 16.08 3.69
C ILE A 149 3.02 16.86 2.64
N ASP A 150 3.30 18.15 2.43
CA ASP A 150 2.61 18.98 1.43
C ASP A 150 2.82 18.44 0.02
N ASN A 151 4.03 17.98 -0.31
CA ASN A 151 4.31 17.36 -1.61
C ASN A 151 3.48 16.09 -1.83
N GLU A 152 3.26 15.30 -0.78
CA GLU A 152 2.44 14.09 -0.84
C GLU A 152 0.96 14.43 -1.04
N ILE A 153 0.46 15.45 -0.34
CA ILE A 153 -0.90 15.97 -0.47
C ILE A 153 -1.12 16.52 -1.88
N GLU A 154 -0.19 17.32 -2.39
CA GLU A 154 -0.27 17.91 -3.74
C GLU A 154 -0.30 16.82 -4.82
N MET A 155 0.58 15.82 -4.75
CA MET A 155 0.58 14.68 -5.67
C MET A 155 -0.75 13.94 -5.66
N LEU A 156 -1.29 13.62 -4.48
CA LEU A 156 -2.57 12.92 -4.34
C LEU A 156 -3.74 13.73 -4.91
N LYS A 157 -3.75 15.04 -4.64
CA LYS A 157 -4.74 15.96 -5.16
C LYS A 157 -4.67 16.05 -6.67
N TYR A 158 -3.48 16.24 -7.24
CA TYR A 158 -3.25 16.30 -8.68
C TYR A 158 -3.67 15.01 -9.38
N ALA A 159 -3.31 13.85 -8.83
CA ALA A 159 -3.71 12.54 -9.36
C ALA A 159 -5.24 12.42 -9.47
N ARG A 160 -5.97 12.92 -8.48
CA ARG A 160 -7.43 12.88 -8.43
C ARG A 160 -8.07 13.92 -9.37
N GLU A 161 -7.66 15.17 -9.26
CA GLU A 161 -8.36 16.32 -9.89
C GLU A 161 -7.99 16.51 -11.36
N GLU A 162 -6.70 16.35 -11.67
CA GLU A 162 -6.19 16.66 -13.01
C GLU A 162 -5.95 15.38 -13.85
N MET A 163 -5.57 14.28 -13.20
CA MET A 163 -5.22 13.06 -13.93
C MET A 163 -6.38 12.06 -14.00
N ASN A 164 -7.53 12.31 -13.37
CA ASN A 164 -8.64 11.36 -13.27
C ASN A 164 -8.15 9.96 -12.84
N MET A 165 -7.36 9.90 -11.76
CA MET A 165 -6.88 8.65 -11.15
C MET A 165 -7.56 8.44 -9.81
N VAL A 166 -7.67 7.18 -9.38
CA VAL A 166 -8.04 6.87 -7.99
C VAL A 166 -6.89 7.31 -7.09
N SER A 167 -7.17 8.24 -6.19
CA SER A 167 -6.21 8.73 -5.20
C SER A 167 -6.35 7.91 -3.92
N VAL A 168 -5.24 7.37 -3.43
CA VAL A 168 -5.16 6.51 -2.23
C VAL A 168 -4.19 7.15 -1.24
N GLY A 169 -4.73 7.84 -0.25
CA GLY A 169 -3.93 8.48 0.80
C GLY A 169 -3.50 7.49 1.87
N LEU A 170 -2.32 7.68 2.43
CA LEU A 170 -1.81 6.92 3.55
C LEU A 170 -1.15 7.85 4.58
N GLY A 171 -1.53 7.70 5.85
CA GLY A 171 -0.96 8.44 6.97
C GLY A 171 -0.53 7.52 8.11
N PHE A 172 0.55 7.89 8.80
CA PHE A 172 1.11 7.19 9.97
C PHE A 172 0.80 7.90 11.28
N THR A 173 0.52 9.18 11.23
CA THR A 173 0.16 10.00 12.38
C THR A 173 -1.26 10.50 12.22
N LEU A 174 -1.93 10.79 13.34
CA LEU A 174 -3.27 11.36 13.32
C LEU A 174 -3.29 12.71 12.60
N GLU A 175 -2.29 13.55 12.85
CA GLU A 175 -2.16 14.87 12.23
C GLU A 175 -2.06 14.78 10.70
N ASP A 176 -1.15 13.95 10.17
CA ASP A 176 -0.98 13.77 8.72
C ASP A 176 -2.22 13.13 8.09
N SER A 177 -2.88 12.21 8.81
CA SER A 177 -4.13 11.59 8.37
C SER A 177 -5.24 12.61 8.16
N ILE A 178 -5.42 13.53 9.12
CA ILE A 178 -6.40 14.62 9.03
C ILE A 178 -6.06 15.55 7.86
N ARG A 179 -4.79 15.92 7.70
CA ARG A 179 -4.33 16.78 6.62
C ARG A 179 -4.54 16.13 5.25
N ILE A 180 -4.11 14.89 5.06
CA ILE A 180 -4.30 14.15 3.80
C ILE A 180 -5.78 14.06 3.46
N CYS A 181 -6.62 13.65 4.42
CA CYS A 181 -8.07 13.54 4.18
C CYS A 181 -8.73 14.89 3.89
N GLY A 182 -8.37 15.95 4.60
CA GLY A 182 -8.97 17.27 4.46
C GLY A 182 -8.52 18.04 3.21
N GLU A 183 -7.24 17.96 2.86
CA GLU A 183 -6.62 18.76 1.81
C GLU A 183 -6.57 18.02 0.46
N ALA A 184 -6.14 16.74 0.43
CA ALA A 184 -6.10 15.96 -0.80
C ALA A 184 -7.44 15.30 -1.15
N LYS A 185 -8.29 15.04 -0.16
CA LYS A 185 -9.59 14.34 -0.28
C LYS A 185 -9.49 13.06 -1.12
N PRO A 186 -8.63 12.09 -0.73
CA PRO A 186 -8.43 10.89 -1.52
C PRO A 186 -9.71 10.04 -1.57
N HIS A 187 -9.91 9.24 -2.62
CA HIS A 187 -11.03 8.31 -2.70
C HIS A 187 -10.96 7.22 -1.63
N ILE A 188 -9.74 6.74 -1.36
CA ILE A 188 -9.44 5.76 -0.31
C ILE A 188 -8.40 6.37 0.62
N PHE A 189 -8.59 6.20 1.92
CA PHE A 189 -7.57 6.55 2.90
C PHE A 189 -7.21 5.32 3.75
N CYS A 190 -5.92 5.10 3.92
CA CYS A 190 -5.35 4.04 4.74
C CYS A 190 -4.66 4.63 5.97
N PHE A 191 -5.13 4.29 7.16
CA PHE A 191 -4.36 4.53 8.37
C PHE A 191 -3.36 3.39 8.56
N HIS A 192 -2.07 3.74 8.67
CA HIS A 192 -0.99 2.78 8.87
C HIS A 192 -0.60 2.73 10.35
N ALA A 193 -1.13 1.77 11.07
CA ALA A 193 -0.94 1.65 12.52
C ALA A 193 0.49 1.21 12.94
N GLY A 194 1.35 0.87 11.98
CA GLY A 194 2.72 0.45 12.24
C GLY A 194 3.18 -0.69 11.32
N THR A 195 4.46 -1.03 11.39
CA THR A 195 5.03 -2.10 10.55
C THR A 195 4.45 -3.46 10.94
N THR A 196 4.05 -4.27 9.93
CA THR A 196 3.54 -5.64 10.14
C THR A 196 4.59 -6.49 10.86
N GLN A 197 4.15 -7.20 11.87
CA GLN A 197 4.96 -8.11 12.68
C GLN A 197 5.17 -9.46 11.95
N GLY A 198 5.98 -10.34 12.54
CA GLY A 198 6.14 -11.73 12.12
C GLY A 198 7.06 -11.97 10.91
N GLY A 199 7.39 -13.28 10.71
CA GLY A 199 8.29 -13.77 9.68
C GLY A 199 9.78 -13.45 9.91
N LEU A 200 10.63 -13.76 8.92
CA LEU A 200 12.09 -13.62 9.04
C LEU A 200 12.57 -12.16 9.14
N LYS A 201 11.79 -11.21 8.64
CA LYS A 201 12.13 -9.78 8.57
C LYS A 201 11.04 -8.86 9.17
N GLY A 202 10.14 -9.41 9.98
CA GLY A 202 9.12 -8.65 10.67
C GLY A 202 9.66 -7.87 11.86
N TYR A 203 8.92 -6.84 12.27
CA TYR A 203 9.20 -6.08 13.47
C TYR A 203 8.68 -6.82 14.71
N SER A 204 9.38 -6.76 15.82
CA SER A 204 8.94 -7.29 17.11
C SER A 204 8.75 -6.13 18.10
N GLY A 205 7.58 -6.02 18.73
CA GLY A 205 7.28 -5.01 19.74
C GLY A 205 6.26 -3.95 19.29
N GLY A 206 5.38 -4.30 18.35
CA GLY A 206 4.26 -3.45 17.93
C GLY A 206 3.06 -3.53 18.88
N MET A 207 2.00 -2.77 18.54
CA MET A 207 0.73 -2.73 19.27
C MET A 207 0.03 -4.09 19.29
N THR A 208 -0.80 -4.32 20.31
CA THR A 208 -1.77 -5.42 20.31
C THR A 208 -2.85 -5.20 19.26
N LEU A 209 -3.68 -6.21 19.04
CA LEU A 209 -4.77 -6.10 18.07
C LEU A 209 -5.85 -5.10 18.54
N GLU A 210 -6.13 -5.08 19.84
CA GLU A 210 -7.04 -4.13 20.48
C GLU A 210 -6.53 -2.69 20.39
N GLU A 211 -5.26 -2.46 20.67
CA GLU A 211 -4.62 -1.15 20.52
C GLU A 211 -4.63 -0.70 19.05
N THR A 212 -4.34 -1.62 18.13
CA THR A 212 -4.40 -1.35 16.68
C THR A 212 -5.81 -0.92 16.24
N ALA A 213 -6.85 -1.60 16.72
CA ALA A 213 -8.23 -1.23 16.42
C ALA A 213 -8.59 0.15 16.98
N ALA A 214 -8.20 0.42 18.24
CA ALA A 214 -8.52 1.68 18.89
C ALA A 214 -7.89 2.90 18.19
N VAL A 215 -6.60 2.87 17.87
CA VAL A 215 -5.93 3.97 17.15
C VAL A 215 -6.43 4.13 15.72
N THR A 216 -6.79 3.02 15.09
CA THR A 216 -7.35 3.02 13.73
C THR A 216 -8.73 3.69 13.71
N GLU A 217 -9.62 3.37 14.66
CA GLU A 217 -10.94 3.96 14.75
C GLU A 217 -10.87 5.45 15.10
N GLU A 218 -9.96 5.86 15.99
CA GLU A 218 -9.71 7.27 16.27
C GLU A 218 -9.33 8.04 15.02
N ALA A 219 -8.39 7.50 14.22
CA ALA A 219 -7.98 8.11 12.95
C ALA A 219 -9.14 8.19 11.95
N TYR A 220 -9.97 7.13 11.87
CA TYR A 220 -11.13 7.10 10.99
C TYR A 220 -12.18 8.15 11.36
N ALA A 221 -12.49 8.29 12.65
CA ALA A 221 -13.42 9.30 13.13
C ALA A 221 -12.95 10.71 12.71
N LYS A 222 -11.68 11.02 12.93
CA LYS A 222 -11.10 12.32 12.57
C LYS A 222 -11.03 12.56 11.06
N CYS A 223 -10.71 11.54 10.29
CA CYS A 223 -10.72 11.64 8.83
C CYS A 223 -12.13 11.92 8.28
N ARG A 224 -13.17 11.29 8.84
CA ARG A 224 -14.56 11.55 8.45
C ARG A 224 -15.06 12.94 8.80
N GLU A 225 -14.57 13.55 9.88
CA GLU A 225 -14.92 14.94 10.22
C GLU A 225 -14.55 15.90 9.08
N VAL A 226 -13.44 15.65 8.36
CA VAL A 226 -12.94 16.50 7.27
C VAL A 226 -13.26 15.99 5.87
N HIS A 227 -13.54 14.68 5.74
CA HIS A 227 -13.89 14.02 4.47
C HIS A 227 -14.91 12.88 4.70
N PRO A 228 -16.21 13.20 4.79
CA PRO A 228 -17.26 12.23 5.19
C PRO A 228 -17.38 11.00 4.29
N ASP A 229 -17.14 11.15 2.98
CA ASP A 229 -17.34 10.12 1.97
C ASP A 229 -16.09 9.25 1.71
N VAL A 230 -15.03 9.42 2.48
CA VAL A 230 -13.77 8.68 2.28
C VAL A 230 -13.93 7.19 2.55
N ILE A 231 -13.43 6.36 1.66
CA ILE A 231 -13.31 4.92 1.89
C ILE A 231 -12.11 4.68 2.81
N LEU A 232 -12.33 4.03 3.95
CA LEU A 232 -11.32 3.83 4.99
C LEU A 232 -10.85 2.37 5.01
N VAL A 233 -9.53 2.15 4.97
CA VAL A 233 -8.91 0.83 5.04
C VAL A 233 -7.79 0.80 6.08
N ALA A 234 -7.66 -0.32 6.79
CA ALA A 234 -6.65 -0.52 7.83
C ALA A 234 -5.39 -1.18 7.27
N HIS A 235 -4.23 -0.88 7.84
CA HIS A 235 -2.96 -1.51 7.48
C HIS A 235 -1.97 -1.58 8.63
N GLY A 236 -1.19 -2.65 8.66
CA GLY A 236 0.02 -2.76 9.49
C GLY A 236 -0.22 -3.25 10.93
N ALA A 237 0.76 -3.02 11.78
CA ALA A 237 0.82 -3.48 13.17
C ALA A 237 0.43 -4.96 13.33
N ALA A 238 -0.61 -5.27 14.10
CA ALA A 238 -1.04 -6.63 14.39
C ALA A 238 -1.81 -7.34 13.26
N LEU A 239 -2.03 -6.71 12.09
CA LEU A 239 -2.73 -7.33 10.95
C LEU A 239 -1.84 -8.33 10.21
N GLU A 240 -1.75 -9.56 10.69
CA GLU A 240 -0.94 -10.62 10.08
C GLU A 240 -1.76 -11.69 9.38
N LYS A 241 -2.94 -12.01 9.90
CA LYS A 241 -3.79 -13.13 9.49
C LYS A 241 -5.21 -12.65 9.13
N PRO A 242 -6.00 -13.49 8.43
CA PRO A 242 -7.39 -13.16 8.13
C PRO A 242 -8.24 -12.88 9.39
N GLU A 243 -7.99 -13.60 10.49
CA GLU A 243 -8.69 -13.42 11.76
C GLU A 243 -8.43 -12.03 12.37
N ASP A 244 -7.20 -11.52 12.23
CA ASP A 244 -6.84 -10.18 12.69
C ASP A 244 -7.56 -9.11 11.85
N ALA A 245 -7.62 -9.30 10.53
CA ALA A 245 -8.36 -8.41 9.63
C ALA A 245 -9.85 -8.42 9.96
N GLN A 246 -10.44 -9.59 10.24
CA GLN A 246 -11.83 -9.71 10.67
C GLN A 246 -12.07 -8.95 11.98
N TYR A 247 -11.18 -9.08 12.97
CA TYR A 247 -11.27 -8.35 14.21
C TYR A 247 -11.29 -6.83 13.99
N ILE A 248 -10.41 -6.30 13.14
CA ILE A 248 -10.39 -4.88 12.81
C ILE A 248 -11.69 -4.44 12.11
N LEU A 249 -12.22 -5.23 11.17
CA LEU A 249 -13.49 -4.94 10.51
C LEU A 249 -14.67 -4.92 11.49
N ASP A 250 -14.65 -5.79 12.49
CA ASP A 250 -15.72 -5.90 13.51
C ASP A 250 -15.63 -4.79 14.57
N ASN A 251 -14.43 -4.22 14.80
CA ASN A 251 -14.16 -3.25 15.88
C ASN A 251 -13.83 -1.84 15.37
N THR A 252 -13.94 -1.60 14.06
CA THR A 252 -13.76 -0.27 13.47
C THR A 252 -14.87 0.03 12.46
N SER A 253 -14.99 1.30 12.12
CA SER A 253 -15.92 1.75 11.09
C SER A 253 -15.31 1.72 9.67
N GLY A 254 -14.22 0.96 9.46
CA GLY A 254 -13.55 0.82 8.18
C GLY A 254 -14.34 0.04 7.13
N HIS A 255 -13.90 0.15 5.87
CA HIS A 255 -14.52 -0.51 4.73
C HIS A 255 -13.66 -1.67 4.19
N GLY A 256 -12.48 -1.89 4.76
CA GLY A 256 -11.57 -2.93 4.27
C GLY A 256 -10.20 -2.86 4.91
N PHE A 257 -9.25 -3.54 4.27
CA PHE A 257 -7.89 -3.66 4.78
C PHE A 257 -6.87 -3.71 3.64
N TRP A 258 -5.65 -3.34 3.97
CA TRP A 258 -4.51 -3.38 3.06
C TRP A 258 -3.49 -4.38 3.58
N THR A 259 -3.21 -5.44 2.82
CA THR A 259 -2.21 -6.43 3.16
C THR A 259 -0.88 -6.12 2.49
N GLY A 260 0.21 -6.30 3.24
CA GLY A 260 1.57 -6.22 2.73
C GLY A 260 2.26 -7.57 2.83
N SER A 261 3.08 -7.75 3.87
CA SER A 261 3.79 -9.00 4.14
C SER A 261 2.86 -10.20 4.33
N SER A 262 1.66 -9.99 4.83
CA SER A 262 0.67 -11.04 5.15
C SER A 262 0.27 -11.88 3.94
N THR A 263 0.11 -11.28 2.76
CA THR A 263 -0.28 -11.97 1.52
C THR A 263 0.85 -12.08 0.51
N GLU A 264 2.05 -11.65 0.85
CA GLU A 264 3.23 -11.69 -0.01
C GLU A 264 4.35 -12.50 0.65
N ARG A 265 5.09 -11.87 1.58
CA ARG A 265 6.31 -12.43 2.15
C ARG A 265 6.06 -13.67 3.03
N LEU A 266 5.14 -13.57 3.98
CA LEU A 266 4.92 -14.64 4.98
C LEU A 266 4.51 -15.98 4.33
N PRO A 267 3.52 -16.04 3.41
CA PRO A 267 3.18 -17.29 2.74
C PRO A 267 4.32 -17.84 1.90
N VAL A 268 5.10 -17.00 1.23
CA VAL A 268 6.25 -17.42 0.40
C VAL A 268 7.36 -18.00 1.27
N GLU A 269 7.71 -17.33 2.38
CA GLU A 269 8.70 -17.85 3.34
C GLU A 269 8.33 -19.25 3.83
N GLN A 270 7.06 -19.46 4.20
CA GLN A 270 6.58 -20.74 4.73
C GLN A 270 6.53 -21.82 3.66
N ALA A 271 5.88 -21.55 2.53
CA ALA A 271 5.65 -22.55 1.49
C ALA A 271 6.95 -22.98 0.80
N VAL A 272 7.80 -22.02 0.44
CA VAL A 272 9.07 -22.32 -0.26
C VAL A 272 10.04 -23.04 0.68
N SER A 273 10.18 -22.58 1.93
CA SER A 273 11.08 -23.24 2.90
C SER A 273 10.64 -24.68 3.17
N LYS A 274 9.33 -24.90 3.34
CA LYS A 274 8.81 -26.27 3.55
C LYS A 274 9.06 -27.14 2.33
N ALA A 275 8.70 -26.72 1.15
CA ALA A 275 8.87 -27.50 -0.07
C ALA A 275 10.35 -27.83 -0.33
N ALA A 276 11.24 -26.83 -0.22
CA ALA A 276 12.68 -27.04 -0.40
C ALA A 276 13.25 -28.04 0.60
N LYS A 277 12.81 -27.95 1.88
CA LYS A 277 13.23 -28.90 2.92
C LYS A 277 12.75 -30.30 2.60
N ASP A 278 11.49 -30.49 2.21
CA ASP A 278 10.92 -31.80 1.89
C ASP A 278 11.73 -32.48 0.76
N PHE A 279 12.16 -31.76 -0.26
CA PHE A 279 13.04 -32.27 -1.31
C PHE A 279 14.46 -32.55 -0.81
N ALA A 280 15.04 -31.67 0.01
CA ALA A 280 16.39 -31.82 0.53
C ALA A 280 16.53 -33.04 1.49
N ASP A 281 15.44 -33.44 2.12
CA ASP A 281 15.40 -34.58 3.06
C ASP A 281 15.25 -35.93 2.37
N LEU A 282 15.05 -35.98 1.03
CA LEU A 282 14.97 -37.25 0.28
C LEU A 282 16.25 -38.07 0.46
N ARG A 283 16.08 -39.40 0.52
CA ARG A 283 17.17 -40.38 0.60
C ARG A 283 16.93 -41.49 -0.41
N PHE A 284 18.01 -42.09 -0.90
CA PHE A 284 17.88 -43.26 -1.72
C PHE A 284 17.31 -44.42 -0.88
N SER A 285 16.34 -45.11 -1.42
CA SER A 285 15.76 -46.31 -0.78
C SER A 285 16.65 -47.54 -0.88
N LYS A 286 17.60 -47.56 -1.78
CA LYS A 286 18.80 -48.43 -1.93
C LYS A 286 19.59 -48.03 -3.16
#